data_8f990d700469a7d8fe091a3e10ffe5e8
#
_entry.id   8f990d700469a7d8fe091a3e10ffe5e8
#
_cell.length_a   1.000
_cell.length_b   1.000
_cell.length_c   1.000
_cell.angle_alpha   90.00
_cell.angle_beta   90.00
_cell.angle_gamma   90.00
#
_symmetry.space_group_name_H-M   'P 1'
#
loop_
_entity.id
_entity.type
_entity.pdbx_description
1 polymer ?
#
loop_
_entity_poly.entity_id
_entity_poly.type
_entity_poly.pdbx_seq_one_letter_code
_entity_poly.pdbx_strand_id
1 'polypeptide(L)'
;MKGILAILLLSLASTAFSLPNCPSDPNLRYDNCFGTFFFSDGGKYVGEWKDDKKHGQGTYTFADGDKYVGEFKDEKKHGQGTYTFADGDKYVGEFK
;
A
#
# COMPACT_ATOMS: atom_id res chain seq x y z
N MET A 1 25.80 22.24 -16.36
CA MET A 1 24.82 22.65 -15.75
C MET A 1 23.63 21.86 -15.80
N LYS A 2 23.46 21.06 -16.70
CA LYS A 2 22.37 20.29 -16.80
C LYS A 2 22.19 19.31 -15.74
N GLY A 3 23.17 18.69 -15.27
CA GLY A 3 23.04 17.66 -14.30
C GLY A 3 22.37 18.09 -13.03
N ILE A 4 22.32 19.35 -12.86
CA ILE A 4 21.77 19.89 -11.67
C ILE A 4 20.33 19.58 -11.48
N LEU A 5 19.60 19.55 -12.55
CA LEU A 5 18.21 19.28 -12.44
C LEU A 5 17.90 17.92 -11.91
N ALA A 6 18.66 17.00 -12.38
CA ALA A 6 18.44 15.64 -11.93
C ALA A 6 18.62 15.54 -10.45
N ILE A 7 19.54 16.27 -9.95
CA ILE A 7 19.81 16.21 -8.54
C ILE A 7 18.63 16.73 -7.76
N LEU A 8 17.99 17.72 -8.22
CA LEU A 8 16.88 18.25 -7.52
C LEU A 8 15.78 17.23 -7.38
N LEU A 9 15.56 16.48 -8.40
CA LEU A 9 14.53 15.49 -8.34
C LEU A 9 14.83 14.46 -7.30
N LEU A 10 16.06 14.11 -7.19
CA LEU A 10 16.42 13.15 -6.18
C LEU A 10 16.15 13.68 -4.82
N SER A 11 16.42 14.90 -4.61
CA SER A 11 16.20 15.48 -3.34
C SER A 11 14.77 15.38 -2.94
N LEU A 12 13.90 15.62 -3.86
CA LEU A 12 12.50 15.54 -3.55
C LEU A 12 12.11 14.16 -3.14
N ALA A 13 12.61 13.20 -3.83
CA ALA A 13 12.30 11.84 -3.49
C ALA A 13 12.75 11.54 -2.09
N SER A 14 13.88 12.02 -1.73
CA SER A 14 14.41 11.68 -0.43
C SER A 14 13.68 12.39 0.70
N THR A 15 12.96 13.43 0.41
CA THR A 15 12.26 14.11 1.46
C THR A 15 10.92 13.47 1.76
N ALA A 16 10.52 12.56 0.96
CA ALA A 16 9.27 11.91 1.22
C ALA A 16 9.45 11.18 2.53
N PHE A 17 8.54 11.36 3.41
CA PHE A 17 8.71 10.76 4.68
C PHE A 17 7.97 9.43 4.74
N SER A 18 8.46 8.53 5.55
CA SER A 18 7.84 7.24 5.69
C SER A 18 7.10 7.18 7.00
N LEU A 19 6.03 6.46 7.02
CA LEU A 19 5.28 6.26 8.24
C LEU A 19 6.03 5.32 9.16
N PRO A 20 5.86 5.47 10.45
CA PRO A 20 6.44 4.51 11.38
C PRO A 20 5.79 3.15 11.21
N ASN A 21 6.45 2.12 11.70
CA ASN A 21 5.89 0.79 11.68
C ASN A 21 4.71 0.71 12.63
N CYS A 22 3.72 -0.08 12.26
CA CYS A 22 2.59 -0.31 13.15
C CYS A 22 3.04 -1.10 14.36
N PRO A 23 2.31 -1.01 15.48
CA PRO A 23 2.70 -1.74 16.68
C PRO A 23 2.67 -3.26 16.45
N SER A 24 3.55 -3.96 17.13
CA SER A 24 3.55 -5.42 17.04
C SER A 24 2.47 -6.05 17.90
N ASP A 25 1.93 -5.32 18.85
CA ASP A 25 0.88 -5.83 19.72
C ASP A 25 -0.46 -5.79 18.96
N PRO A 26 -1.10 -6.92 18.72
CA PRO A 26 -2.33 -6.94 17.93
C PRO A 26 -3.51 -6.24 18.61
N ASN A 27 -3.37 -5.94 19.87
CA ASN A 27 -4.44 -5.22 20.59
C ASN A 27 -4.34 -3.71 20.44
N LEU A 28 -3.25 -3.23 19.85
CA LEU A 28 -3.10 -1.80 19.65
C LEU A 28 -3.61 -1.41 18.28
N ARG A 29 -4.05 -0.18 18.21
CA ARG A 29 -4.65 0.34 17.00
C ARG A 29 -3.58 0.60 15.93
N TYR A 30 -3.90 0.32 14.68
CA TYR A 30 -3.04 0.65 13.55
C TYR A 30 -3.49 1.99 13.01
N ASP A 31 -2.69 3.01 13.23
CA ASP A 31 -3.08 4.35 12.80
C ASP A 31 -1.85 5.13 12.37
N ASN A 32 -1.90 5.71 11.17
CA ASN A 32 -0.80 6.46 10.59
C ASN A 32 0.50 5.68 10.67
N CYS A 33 0.46 4.41 10.25
CA CYS A 33 1.61 3.54 10.33
C CYS A 33 1.66 2.61 9.14
N PHE A 34 2.79 1.93 8.97
CA PHE A 34 2.99 0.96 7.89
C PHE A 34 3.13 -0.41 8.52
N GLY A 35 2.33 -1.35 8.09
CA GLY A 35 2.38 -2.67 8.70
C GLY A 35 1.75 -3.77 7.89
N THR A 36 1.95 -5.00 8.37
CA THR A 36 1.45 -6.20 7.72
C THR A 36 0.41 -6.85 8.61
N PHE A 37 -0.69 -7.26 7.99
CA PHE A 37 -1.74 -7.96 8.71
C PHE A 37 -2.20 -9.17 7.92
N PHE A 38 -2.34 -10.30 8.61
CA PHE A 38 -2.84 -11.52 8.00
C PHE A 38 -4.27 -11.73 8.43
N PHE A 39 -5.16 -11.92 7.45
CA PHE A 39 -6.58 -12.08 7.73
C PHE A 39 -6.91 -13.57 7.87
N SER A 40 -7.98 -13.85 8.59
CA SER A 40 -8.36 -15.23 8.85
C SER A 40 -8.75 -16.00 7.60
N ASP A 41 -9.12 -15.33 6.54
CA ASP A 41 -9.48 -15.97 5.28
C ASP A 41 -8.27 -16.30 4.40
N GLY A 42 -7.07 -16.02 4.87
CA GLY A 42 -5.85 -16.29 4.11
C GLY A 42 -5.30 -15.08 3.38
N GLY A 43 -5.97 -13.95 3.43
CA GLY A 43 -5.47 -12.73 2.80
C GLY A 43 -4.37 -12.07 3.61
N LYS A 44 -3.62 -11.21 2.96
CA LYS A 44 -2.54 -10.48 3.60
C LYS A 44 -2.48 -9.05 3.06
N TYR A 45 -2.38 -8.08 3.96
CA TYR A 45 -2.20 -6.69 3.57
C TYR A 45 -0.86 -6.18 4.07
N VAL A 46 -0.12 -5.50 3.20
CA VAL A 46 1.13 -4.83 3.57
C VAL A 46 1.01 -3.41 3.08
N GLY A 47 0.99 -2.45 3.98
CA GLY A 47 0.86 -1.06 3.55
C GLY A 47 0.52 -0.12 4.68
N GLU A 48 -0.04 1.01 4.27
CA GLU A 48 -0.35 2.09 5.20
C GLU A 48 -1.71 1.87 5.83
N TRP A 49 -1.83 2.31 7.06
CA TRP A 49 -3.04 2.17 7.86
C TRP A 49 -3.45 3.51 8.45
N LYS A 50 -4.74 3.72 8.56
CA LYS A 50 -5.28 4.89 9.21
C LYS A 50 -6.58 4.51 9.90
N ASP A 51 -6.71 4.83 11.18
CA ASP A 51 -7.90 4.51 11.98
C ASP A 51 -8.26 3.03 11.85
N ASP A 52 -7.27 2.16 11.96
CA ASP A 52 -7.43 0.72 11.85
C ASP A 52 -7.93 0.25 10.48
N LYS A 53 -7.83 1.08 9.48
CA LYS A 53 -8.30 0.74 8.13
C LYS A 53 -7.16 0.82 7.13
N LYS A 54 -7.26 -0.01 6.11
CA LYS A 54 -6.32 0.09 4.99
C LYS A 54 -6.49 1.46 4.35
N HIS A 55 -5.39 2.13 4.10
CA HIS A 55 -5.43 3.49 3.60
C HIS A 55 -4.10 3.81 2.92
N GLY A 56 -4.11 4.70 1.92
CA GLY A 56 -2.87 5.06 1.24
C GLY A 56 -2.36 3.94 0.36
N GLN A 57 -1.06 3.80 0.26
CA GLN A 57 -0.45 2.78 -0.60
C GLN A 57 -0.36 1.44 0.10
N GLY A 58 -0.72 0.40 -0.60
CA GLY A 58 -0.64 -0.93 -0.02
C GLY A 58 -0.69 -2.05 -1.04
N THR A 59 -0.39 -3.25 -0.57
CA THR A 59 -0.46 -4.47 -1.37
C THR A 59 -1.33 -5.46 -0.63
N TYR A 60 -2.38 -5.92 -1.29
CA TYR A 60 -3.26 -6.94 -0.74
C TYR A 60 -3.10 -8.21 -1.56
N THR A 61 -2.78 -9.30 -0.88
CA THR A 61 -2.69 -10.60 -1.53
C THR A 61 -3.88 -11.42 -1.05
N PHE A 62 -4.69 -11.87 -2.00
CA PHE A 62 -5.89 -12.64 -1.67
C PHE A 62 -5.54 -14.10 -1.48
N ALA A 63 -6.38 -14.82 -0.76
CA ALA A 63 -6.14 -16.24 -0.49
C ALA A 63 -6.02 -17.07 -1.78
N ASP A 64 -6.72 -16.67 -2.83
CA ASP A 64 -6.71 -17.42 -4.10
C ASP A 64 -5.52 -17.08 -5.00
N GLY A 65 -4.66 -16.19 -4.57
CA GLY A 65 -3.48 -15.82 -5.37
C GLY A 65 -3.59 -14.51 -6.14
N ASP A 66 -4.75 -13.89 -6.15
CA ASP A 66 -4.89 -12.57 -6.74
C ASP A 66 -4.12 -11.55 -5.91
N LYS A 67 -3.72 -10.44 -6.52
CA LYS A 67 -2.97 -9.43 -5.81
C LYS A 67 -3.36 -8.03 -6.29
N TYR A 68 -3.54 -7.12 -5.35
CA TYR A 68 -3.77 -5.71 -5.68
C TYR A 68 -2.63 -4.86 -5.11
N VAL A 69 -2.06 -4.00 -5.94
CA VAL A 69 -1.04 -3.05 -5.51
C VAL A 69 -1.53 -1.67 -5.90
N GLY A 70 -1.72 -0.81 -4.94
CA GLY A 70 -2.19 0.54 -5.26
C GLY A 70 -2.75 1.25 -4.04
N GLU A 71 -3.64 2.18 -4.32
CA GLU A 71 -4.19 3.04 -3.29
C GLU A 71 -5.40 2.40 -2.64
N PHE A 72 -5.55 2.68 -1.35
CA PHE A 72 -6.71 2.26 -0.57
C PHE A 72 -7.30 3.48 0.11
N LYS A 73 -8.60 3.44 0.29
CA LYS A 73 -9.29 4.47 1.06
C LYS A 73 -10.44 3.81 1.79
N ASP A 74 -10.47 3.97 3.10
CA ASP A 74 -11.51 3.39 3.94
C ASP A 74 -11.72 1.91 3.64
N GLU A 75 -10.65 1.14 3.65
CA GLU A 75 -10.66 -0.31 3.46
C GLU A 75 -10.84 -0.76 2.02
N LYS A 76 -11.04 0.14 1.09
CA LYS A 76 -11.38 -0.24 -0.29
C LYS A 76 -10.30 0.18 -1.26
N LYS A 77 -10.17 -0.58 -2.33
CA LYS A 77 -9.31 -0.18 -3.43
C LYS A 77 -9.83 1.16 -3.96
N HIS A 78 -8.92 2.05 -4.25
CA HIS A 78 -9.29 3.40 -4.66
C HIS A 78 -8.19 4.00 -5.52
N GLY A 79 -8.55 4.90 -6.44
CA GLY A 79 -7.54 5.59 -7.24
C GLY A 79 -6.78 4.64 -8.14
N GLN A 80 -5.50 4.89 -8.30
CA GLN A 80 -4.68 4.12 -9.23
C GLN A 80 -4.17 2.84 -8.60
N GLY A 81 -4.23 1.77 -9.36
CA GLY A 81 -3.73 0.50 -8.86
C GLY A 81 -3.57 -0.54 -9.95
N THR A 82 -2.98 -1.66 -9.59
CA THR A 82 -2.78 -2.79 -10.47
C THR A 82 -3.34 -4.03 -9.78
N TYR A 83 -4.28 -4.67 -10.45
CA TYR A 83 -4.85 -5.92 -9.96
C TYR A 83 -4.31 -7.04 -10.83
N THR A 84 -3.65 -8.00 -10.21
CA THR A 84 -3.09 -9.16 -10.92
C THR A 84 -3.89 -10.37 -10.50
N PHE A 85 -4.48 -11.05 -11.47
CA PHE A 85 -5.25 -12.25 -11.18
C PHE A 85 -4.31 -13.43 -11.01
N ALA A 86 -4.76 -14.44 -10.32
CA ALA A 86 -3.92 -15.61 -10.04
C ALA A 86 -3.39 -16.26 -11.31
N ASP A 87 -4.11 -16.17 -12.43
CA ASP A 87 -3.68 -16.75 -13.70
C ASP A 87 -2.69 -15.87 -14.47
N GLY A 88 -2.36 -14.70 -13.92
CA GLY A 88 -1.39 -13.82 -14.56
C GLY A 88 -1.97 -12.64 -15.31
N ASP A 89 -3.27 -12.61 -15.53
CA ASP A 89 -3.90 -11.46 -16.18
C ASP A 89 -3.81 -10.25 -15.26
N LYS A 90 -3.84 -9.07 -15.85
CA LYS A 90 -3.70 -7.82 -15.09
C LYS A 90 -4.69 -6.76 -15.52
N TYR A 91 -5.11 -5.99 -14.56
CA TYR A 91 -5.84 -4.75 -14.83
C TYR A 91 -5.04 -3.61 -14.20
N VAL A 92 -4.71 -2.61 -14.98
CA VAL A 92 -4.00 -1.43 -14.48
C VAL A 92 -4.90 -0.23 -14.75
N GLY A 93 -5.25 0.49 -13.72
CA GLY A 93 -6.12 1.65 -13.93
C GLY A 93 -6.72 2.15 -12.65
N GLU A 94 -7.87 2.78 -12.81
CA GLU A 94 -8.55 3.42 -11.72
C GLU A 94 -9.56 2.51 -11.04
N PHE A 95 -9.61 2.61 -9.71
CA PHE A 95 -10.58 1.87 -8.90
C PHE A 95 -11.43 2.88 -8.15
N LYS A 96 -12.71 2.61 -8.00
CA LYS A 96 -13.61 3.54 -7.32
C LYS A 96 -14.33 2.92 -6.16
#